data_5c981505ea42a4d6ba9db54d4326a989
#
_entry.id   5c981505ea42a4d6ba9db54d4326a989
#
_cell.length_a   1.000
_cell.length_b   1.000
_cell.length_c   1.000
_cell.angle_alpha   90.00
_cell.angle_beta   90.00
_cell.angle_gamma   90.00
#
_symmetry.space_group_name_H-M   'P 1'
#
loop_
_entity.id
_entity.type
_entity.pdbx_description
1 polymer ?
#
loop_
_entity_poly.entity_id
_entity_poly.type
_entity_poly.pdbx_seq_one_letter_code
_entity_poly.pdbx_strand_id
1 'polypeptide(L)'
;DWTGLSGAVEMCNNNGACRKVSAGVMCPSYRVTKDEKHVTRGRANTLRLALSGQLGPDAISSKEMSETMELCVSCKACRRECPTGVDMAKMKIEHKSAYVQKNGLSIRDRLVGYLPKYAKIASKYHYLSNLRNKLPGLPWLTEQTLGFSKKRTLPVWNRNPFKAAEASSVTKDKEVVLMADTFNTYFEPENLRSALRVLERLGYQVHVVNPANGDGQPLCCGRTYFSVGLVEKARAELSSLISYYLPYIEQNIPIVGLEPSCLNTLRDEALSLGLGADAKRIAEKSMMLEGFLLEEIKQKRVSFNPVPLEKKVLLHGHCHQKAFGDMSSVEQLLRQIPDLDLDIINSSCCGMAGAFGYEAEHYETSIKMAELDLLPAVRDADKDCLIVADGTSCRHQISDGSHRKALHVAQVLDMVLE
;
A
#
# COMPACT_ATOMS: atom_id res chain seq x y z
N ASP A 1 4.70 21.12 9.24
CA ASP A 1 3.31 21.56 9.38
C ASP A 1 3.01 22.70 8.41
N TRP A 2 2.36 22.34 7.33
CA TRP A 2 1.91 23.32 6.35
C TRP A 2 0.61 23.96 6.83
N THR A 3 0.45 25.25 6.57
CA THR A 3 -0.77 26.02 6.94
C THR A 3 -1.98 25.61 6.07
N GLY A 4 -2.26 24.32 5.95
CA GLY A 4 -3.31 23.77 5.11
C GLY A 4 -2.87 23.55 3.65
N LEU A 5 -3.87 23.30 2.76
CA LEU A 5 -3.63 22.95 1.35
C LEU A 5 -2.87 24.05 0.60
N SER A 6 -3.16 25.32 0.86
CA SER A 6 -2.48 26.46 0.22
C SER A 6 -0.99 26.43 0.52
N GLY A 7 -0.61 26.33 1.80
CA GLY A 7 0.80 26.24 2.18
C GLY A 7 1.50 24.99 1.60
N ALA A 8 0.79 23.86 1.54
CA ALA A 8 1.32 22.65 0.93
C ALA A 8 1.62 22.81 -0.57
N VAL A 9 0.77 23.50 -1.31
CA VAL A 9 0.95 23.79 -2.74
C VAL A 9 2.13 24.73 -2.97
N GLU A 10 2.33 25.74 -2.10
CA GLU A 10 3.43 26.69 -2.18
C GLU A 10 4.81 26.07 -1.93
N MET A 11 4.89 24.86 -1.36
CA MET A 11 6.15 24.12 -1.26
C MET A 11 6.79 23.84 -2.62
N CYS A 12 6.02 23.84 -3.72
CA CYS A 12 6.58 23.68 -5.05
C CYS A 12 7.23 24.97 -5.56
N ASN A 13 8.55 25.02 -5.52
CA ASN A 13 9.36 26.14 -6.04
C ASN A 13 9.75 26.01 -7.52
N ASN A 14 9.10 25.09 -8.27
CA ASN A 14 9.33 24.88 -9.70
C ASN A 14 10.74 24.38 -10.11
N ASN A 15 11.53 23.80 -9.18
CA ASN A 15 12.90 23.31 -9.46
C ASN A 15 12.99 22.23 -10.55
N GLY A 16 11.88 21.55 -10.87
CA GLY A 16 11.82 20.54 -11.94
C GLY A 16 12.42 19.18 -11.59
N ALA A 17 12.83 18.90 -10.36
CA ALA A 17 13.37 17.60 -9.95
C ALA A 17 12.39 16.43 -10.24
N CYS A 18 11.09 16.70 -10.30
CA CYS A 18 10.05 15.71 -10.65
C CYS A 18 10.01 15.29 -12.13
N ARG A 19 10.80 15.95 -13.01
CA ARG A 19 10.89 15.63 -14.44
C ARG A 19 11.97 14.59 -14.78
N LYS A 20 12.55 13.95 -13.79
CA LYS A 20 13.52 12.87 -14.01
C LYS A 20 12.89 11.73 -14.79
N VAL A 21 13.65 11.15 -15.71
CA VAL A 21 13.21 10.03 -16.57
C VAL A 21 14.05 8.77 -16.39
N SER A 22 15.22 8.87 -15.72
CA SER A 22 16.23 7.84 -15.70
C SER A 22 16.44 7.17 -14.34
N ALA A 23 16.19 7.84 -13.22
CA ALA A 23 16.48 7.31 -11.90
C ALA A 23 15.43 7.74 -10.87
N GLY A 24 15.33 6.97 -9.78
CA GLY A 24 14.39 7.23 -8.69
C GLY A 24 12.96 6.80 -9.00
N VAL A 25 12.06 7.13 -8.08
CA VAL A 25 10.65 6.74 -8.15
C VAL A 25 9.78 7.86 -8.73
N MET A 26 10.09 9.11 -8.47
CA MET A 26 9.33 10.29 -8.87
C MET A 26 9.58 10.67 -10.34
N CYS A 27 8.62 11.03 -11.16
CA CYS A 27 7.17 10.87 -11.08
C CYS A 27 6.74 9.81 -12.11
N PRO A 28 6.14 8.69 -11.72
CA PRO A 28 5.86 7.57 -12.66
C PRO A 28 4.99 8.01 -13.84
N SER A 29 3.95 8.81 -13.60
CA SER A 29 3.07 9.30 -14.66
C SER A 29 3.80 10.16 -15.69
N TYR A 30 4.70 11.04 -15.26
CA TYR A 30 5.51 11.83 -16.18
C TYR A 30 6.49 10.96 -16.98
N ARG A 31 7.11 9.96 -16.36
CA ARG A 31 8.01 9.03 -17.05
C ARG A 31 7.35 8.35 -18.25
N VAL A 32 6.04 8.07 -18.13
CA VAL A 32 5.24 7.43 -19.18
C VAL A 32 4.72 8.43 -20.20
N THR A 33 4.15 9.56 -19.76
CA THR A 33 3.43 10.48 -20.64
C THR A 33 4.29 11.57 -21.25
N LYS A 34 5.39 11.96 -20.57
CA LYS A 34 6.23 13.14 -20.88
C LYS A 34 5.46 14.46 -20.88
N ASP A 35 4.24 14.46 -20.35
CA ASP A 35 3.36 15.63 -20.28
C ASP A 35 3.51 16.31 -18.93
N GLU A 36 3.73 17.64 -18.94
CA GLU A 36 3.87 18.47 -17.76
C GLU A 36 2.62 18.45 -16.87
N LYS A 37 1.44 18.25 -17.42
CA LYS A 37 0.19 18.06 -16.70
C LYS A 37 0.29 16.90 -15.68
N HIS A 38 1.05 15.88 -16.02
CA HIS A 38 1.14 14.63 -15.25
C HIS A 38 2.37 14.53 -14.34
N VAL A 39 3.00 15.67 -14.04
CA VAL A 39 4.13 15.75 -13.12
C VAL A 39 3.74 16.47 -11.83
N THR A 40 4.49 16.25 -10.75
CA THR A 40 4.24 16.90 -9.45
C THR A 40 4.16 18.41 -9.57
N ARG A 41 5.11 19.03 -10.31
CA ARG A 41 5.15 20.47 -10.54
C ARG A 41 3.92 20.99 -11.28
N GLY A 42 3.54 20.35 -12.38
CA GLY A 42 2.36 20.74 -13.16
C GLY A 42 1.09 20.70 -12.31
N ARG A 43 0.89 19.63 -11.55
CA ARG A 43 -0.24 19.51 -10.61
C ARG A 43 -0.24 20.58 -9.53
N ALA A 44 0.92 20.86 -8.93
CA ALA A 44 1.05 21.93 -7.93
C ALA A 44 0.72 23.30 -8.52
N ASN A 45 1.19 23.62 -9.73
CA ASN A 45 0.86 24.87 -10.40
C ASN A 45 -0.63 24.98 -10.73
N THR A 46 -1.26 23.91 -11.22
CA THR A 46 -2.71 23.91 -11.47
C THR A 46 -3.50 24.15 -10.17
N LEU A 47 -3.10 23.49 -9.07
CA LEU A 47 -3.71 23.72 -7.75
C LEU A 47 -3.50 25.18 -7.29
N ARG A 48 -2.33 25.77 -7.48
CA ARG A 48 -2.04 27.16 -7.15
C ARG A 48 -2.96 28.12 -7.88
N LEU A 49 -3.17 27.91 -9.18
CA LEU A 49 -4.09 28.71 -9.99
C LEU A 49 -5.54 28.55 -9.53
N ALA A 50 -5.94 27.35 -9.12
CA ALA A 50 -7.26 27.08 -8.57
C ALA A 50 -7.48 27.80 -7.23
N LEU A 51 -6.52 27.69 -6.32
CA LEU A 51 -6.59 28.31 -4.98
C LEU A 51 -6.52 29.83 -5.01
N SER A 52 -5.83 30.43 -5.99
CA SER A 52 -5.81 31.88 -6.20
C SER A 52 -7.04 32.45 -6.93
N GLY A 53 -7.99 31.59 -7.31
CA GLY A 53 -9.22 31.98 -8.01
C GLY A 53 -9.08 32.19 -9.51
N GLN A 54 -7.87 32.05 -10.09
CA GLN A 54 -7.62 32.30 -11.52
C GLN A 54 -8.33 31.28 -12.43
N LEU A 55 -8.68 30.09 -11.92
CA LEU A 55 -9.43 29.07 -12.64
C LEU A 55 -10.93 29.04 -12.26
N GLY A 56 -11.41 30.08 -11.55
CA GLY A 56 -12.78 30.20 -11.09
C GLY A 56 -13.03 29.58 -9.69
N PRO A 57 -14.21 29.86 -9.09
CA PRO A 57 -14.48 29.57 -7.68
C PRO A 57 -14.53 28.08 -7.35
N ASP A 58 -14.90 27.23 -8.31
CA ASP A 58 -15.08 25.80 -8.12
C ASP A 58 -13.95 24.94 -8.70
N ALA A 59 -12.86 25.56 -9.08
CA ALA A 59 -11.77 24.92 -9.83
C ALA A 59 -11.19 23.68 -9.12
N ILE A 60 -11.11 23.71 -7.78
CA ILE A 60 -10.56 22.59 -7.01
C ILE A 60 -11.41 21.31 -7.09
N SER A 61 -12.72 21.45 -7.31
CA SER A 61 -13.69 20.34 -7.46
C SER A 61 -14.14 20.12 -8.89
N SER A 62 -13.43 20.72 -9.86
CA SER A 62 -13.77 20.63 -11.28
C SER A 62 -13.34 19.30 -11.91
N LYS A 63 -13.90 18.99 -13.08
CA LYS A 63 -13.52 17.84 -13.89
C LYS A 63 -12.08 18.02 -14.44
N GLU A 64 -11.72 19.21 -14.86
CA GLU A 64 -10.40 19.53 -15.39
C GLU A 64 -9.30 19.32 -14.34
N MET A 65 -9.59 19.67 -13.06
CA MET A 65 -8.69 19.35 -11.97
C MET A 65 -8.60 17.83 -11.74
N SER A 66 -9.70 17.10 -11.83
CA SER A 66 -9.72 15.64 -11.74
C SER A 66 -8.84 15.01 -12.82
N GLU A 67 -8.94 15.46 -14.07
CA GLU A 67 -8.08 15.02 -15.17
C GLU A 67 -6.59 15.32 -14.92
N THR A 68 -6.28 16.44 -14.28
CA THR A 68 -4.90 16.81 -13.90
C THR A 68 -4.35 15.87 -12.83
N MET A 69 -5.20 15.47 -11.86
CA MET A 69 -4.82 14.61 -10.75
C MET A 69 -4.90 13.11 -11.09
N GLU A 70 -5.62 12.74 -12.13
CA GLU A 70 -6.01 11.38 -12.48
C GLU A 70 -4.83 10.41 -12.48
N LEU A 71 -3.77 10.70 -13.23
CA LEU A 71 -2.60 9.83 -13.35
C LEU A 71 -1.62 9.93 -12.17
N CYS A 72 -1.95 10.68 -11.10
CA CYS A 72 -1.18 10.61 -9.86
C CYS A 72 -1.50 9.30 -9.13
N VAL A 73 -0.57 8.36 -9.11
CA VAL A 73 -0.70 7.05 -8.45
C VAL A 73 -0.43 7.08 -6.95
N SER A 74 -0.35 8.26 -6.34
CA SER A 74 -0.13 8.45 -4.89
C SER A 74 1.05 7.66 -4.32
N CYS A 75 2.13 7.51 -5.10
CA CYS A 75 3.32 6.73 -4.72
C CYS A 75 4.19 7.39 -3.63
N LYS A 76 3.88 8.64 -3.25
CA LYS A 76 4.61 9.45 -2.25
C LYS A 76 6.11 9.71 -2.56
N ALA A 77 6.60 9.32 -3.73
CA ALA A 77 7.99 9.55 -4.10
C ALA A 77 8.39 11.03 -4.07
N CYS A 78 7.46 11.92 -4.43
CA CYS A 78 7.69 13.37 -4.37
C CYS A 78 8.01 13.85 -2.95
N ARG A 79 7.41 13.28 -1.90
CA ARG A 79 7.74 13.62 -0.51
C ARG A 79 9.22 13.41 -0.20
N ARG A 80 9.86 12.39 -0.74
CA ARG A 80 11.25 12.03 -0.48
C ARG A 80 12.23 12.65 -1.48
N GLU A 81 11.88 12.64 -2.76
CA GLU A 81 12.80 13.00 -3.83
C GLU A 81 12.70 14.47 -4.26
N CYS A 82 11.61 15.15 -3.91
CA CYS A 82 11.50 16.59 -4.15
C CYS A 82 12.36 17.36 -3.13
N PRO A 83 13.26 18.24 -3.58
CA PRO A 83 14.11 19.00 -2.66
C PRO A 83 13.34 19.87 -1.66
N THR A 84 12.09 20.24 -1.99
CA THR A 84 11.21 21.03 -1.13
C THR A 84 10.13 20.17 -0.43
N GLY A 85 10.18 18.84 -0.57
CA GLY A 85 9.29 17.94 0.17
C GLY A 85 7.82 17.99 -0.21
N VAL A 86 7.47 18.32 -1.46
CA VAL A 86 6.08 18.35 -1.95
C VAL A 86 5.41 16.97 -1.79
N ASP A 87 4.29 16.91 -1.09
CA ASP A 87 3.48 15.67 -0.99
C ASP A 87 2.20 15.77 -1.85
N MET A 88 2.34 15.45 -3.12
CA MET A 88 1.21 15.46 -4.06
C MET A 88 0.15 14.41 -3.74
N ALA A 89 0.51 13.33 -3.03
CA ALA A 89 -0.46 12.31 -2.64
C ALA A 89 -1.51 12.86 -1.66
N LYS A 90 -1.09 13.67 -0.69
CA LYS A 90 -2.01 14.38 0.23
C LYS A 90 -2.86 15.40 -0.50
N MET A 91 -2.26 16.20 -1.39
CA MET A 91 -3.00 17.17 -2.20
C MET A 91 -4.07 16.51 -3.09
N LYS A 92 -3.77 15.30 -3.64
CA LYS A 92 -4.75 14.53 -4.40
C LYS A 92 -5.93 14.07 -3.52
N ILE A 93 -5.69 13.70 -2.27
CA ILE A 93 -6.76 13.33 -1.32
C ILE A 93 -7.68 14.53 -1.07
N GLU A 94 -7.12 15.74 -0.85
CA GLU A 94 -7.90 16.98 -0.64
C GLU A 94 -8.75 17.31 -1.87
N HIS A 95 -8.14 17.30 -3.07
CA HIS A 95 -8.91 17.48 -4.30
C HIS A 95 -10.02 16.46 -4.45
N LYS A 96 -9.71 15.16 -4.26
CA LYS A 96 -10.70 14.08 -4.42
C LYS A 96 -11.84 14.22 -3.39
N SER A 97 -11.55 14.66 -2.17
CA SER A 97 -12.55 14.96 -1.14
C SER A 97 -13.48 16.10 -1.58
N ALA A 98 -12.93 17.21 -2.04
CA ALA A 98 -13.73 18.33 -2.55
C ALA A 98 -14.59 17.93 -3.76
N TYR A 99 -14.02 17.13 -4.67
CA TYR A 99 -14.75 16.63 -5.84
C TYR A 99 -15.94 15.75 -5.45
N VAL A 100 -15.73 14.80 -4.54
CA VAL A 100 -16.76 13.86 -4.09
C VAL A 100 -17.85 14.55 -3.28
N GLN A 101 -17.51 15.53 -2.46
CA GLN A 101 -18.50 16.34 -1.72
C GLN A 101 -19.46 17.06 -2.68
N LYS A 102 -18.96 17.55 -3.81
CA LYS A 102 -19.77 18.26 -4.81
C LYS A 102 -20.50 17.34 -5.76
N ASN A 103 -19.84 16.30 -6.27
CA ASN A 103 -20.32 15.48 -7.39
C ASN A 103 -20.81 14.08 -6.98
N GLY A 104 -20.57 13.67 -5.72
CA GLY A 104 -20.86 12.33 -5.24
C GLY A 104 -19.84 11.27 -5.68
N LEU A 105 -20.10 10.03 -5.30
CA LEU A 105 -19.29 8.87 -5.62
C LEU A 105 -19.88 8.06 -6.77
N SER A 106 -19.02 7.60 -7.68
CA SER A 106 -19.38 6.58 -8.67
C SER A 106 -19.67 5.23 -7.98
N ILE A 107 -20.38 4.33 -8.66
CA ILE A 107 -20.61 2.95 -8.16
C ILE A 107 -19.27 2.23 -7.97
N ARG A 108 -18.33 2.39 -8.90
CA ARG A 108 -16.97 1.85 -8.80
C ARG A 108 -16.24 2.36 -7.55
N ASP A 109 -16.23 3.68 -7.33
CA ASP A 109 -15.58 4.26 -6.16
C ASP A 109 -16.24 3.80 -4.84
N ARG A 110 -17.56 3.55 -4.85
CA ARG A 110 -18.24 2.93 -3.69
C ARG A 110 -17.73 1.52 -3.43
N LEU A 111 -17.63 0.68 -4.46
CA LEU A 111 -17.10 -0.68 -4.32
C LEU A 111 -15.66 -0.66 -3.80
N VAL A 112 -14.82 0.21 -4.33
CA VAL A 112 -13.41 0.34 -3.88
C VAL A 112 -13.32 0.88 -2.45
N GLY A 113 -13.99 1.98 -2.15
CA GLY A 113 -13.90 2.64 -0.85
C GLY A 113 -14.42 1.77 0.29
N TYR A 114 -15.54 1.09 0.08
CA TYR A 114 -16.18 0.25 1.10
C TYR A 114 -15.71 -1.22 1.10
N LEU A 115 -14.68 -1.55 0.33
CA LEU A 115 -14.15 -2.91 0.25
C LEU A 115 -13.95 -3.57 1.63
N PRO A 116 -13.36 -2.93 2.65
CA PRO A 116 -13.19 -3.56 3.96
C PRO A 116 -14.52 -3.94 4.63
N LYS A 117 -15.59 -3.19 4.39
CA LYS A 117 -16.90 -3.42 5.04
C LYS A 117 -17.62 -4.66 4.52
N TYR A 118 -17.45 -5.00 3.25
CA TYR A 118 -18.08 -6.20 2.68
C TYR A 118 -17.12 -7.37 2.49
N ALA A 119 -15.82 -7.20 2.80
CA ALA A 119 -14.79 -8.20 2.56
C ALA A 119 -15.09 -9.55 3.22
N LYS A 120 -15.59 -9.57 4.45
CA LYS A 120 -15.99 -10.78 5.17
C LYS A 120 -17.08 -11.55 4.41
N ILE A 121 -18.11 -10.83 3.93
CA ILE A 121 -19.25 -11.44 3.18
C ILE A 121 -18.75 -11.92 1.82
N ALA A 122 -17.98 -11.10 1.11
CA ALA A 122 -17.43 -11.47 -0.20
C ALA A 122 -16.51 -12.70 -0.13
N SER A 123 -15.69 -12.82 0.92
CA SER A 123 -14.85 -13.99 1.17
C SER A 123 -15.69 -15.24 1.53
N LYS A 124 -16.74 -15.08 2.36
CA LYS A 124 -17.65 -16.18 2.68
C LYS A 124 -18.32 -16.75 1.42
N TYR A 125 -18.69 -15.89 0.49
CA TYR A 125 -19.29 -16.26 -0.81
C TYR A 125 -18.27 -16.18 -1.95
N HIS A 126 -16.99 -16.54 -1.67
CA HIS A 126 -15.86 -16.44 -2.59
C HIS A 126 -16.12 -17.03 -3.97
N TYR A 127 -16.92 -18.11 -4.06
CA TYR A 127 -17.26 -18.73 -5.33
C TYR A 127 -18.06 -17.81 -6.25
N LEU A 128 -19.00 -16.99 -5.69
CA LEU A 128 -19.75 -15.98 -6.43
C LEU A 128 -18.88 -14.75 -6.72
N SER A 129 -18.16 -14.27 -5.70
CA SER A 129 -17.33 -13.08 -5.81
C SER A 129 -16.19 -13.24 -6.82
N ASN A 130 -15.73 -14.47 -7.05
CA ASN A 130 -14.68 -14.80 -8.02
C ASN A 130 -15.20 -15.18 -9.42
N LEU A 131 -16.52 -15.17 -9.65
CA LEU A 131 -17.11 -15.58 -10.94
C LEU A 131 -16.61 -14.74 -12.11
N ARG A 132 -16.38 -13.43 -11.89
CA ARG A 132 -15.87 -12.53 -12.91
C ARG A 132 -14.59 -13.06 -13.56
N ASN A 133 -13.69 -13.58 -12.77
CA ASN A 133 -12.40 -14.09 -13.28
C ASN A 133 -12.52 -15.47 -13.97
N LYS A 134 -13.67 -16.15 -13.84
CA LYS A 134 -13.88 -17.52 -14.32
C LYS A 134 -14.81 -17.63 -15.52
N LEU A 135 -15.83 -16.79 -15.59
CA LEU A 135 -16.86 -16.89 -16.62
C LEU A 135 -16.55 -15.95 -17.80
N PRO A 136 -16.45 -16.49 -19.02
CA PRO A 136 -16.32 -15.68 -20.23
C PRO A 136 -17.44 -14.66 -20.33
N GLY A 137 -17.12 -13.44 -20.78
CA GLY A 137 -18.10 -12.35 -20.95
C GLY A 137 -18.31 -11.49 -19.69
N LEU A 138 -18.19 -12.02 -18.45
CA LEU A 138 -18.31 -11.20 -17.25
C LEU A 138 -17.25 -10.09 -17.12
N PRO A 139 -15.97 -10.30 -17.50
CA PRO A 139 -15.01 -9.20 -17.55
C PRO A 139 -15.46 -8.06 -18.47
N TRP A 140 -16.02 -8.38 -19.65
CA TRP A 140 -16.55 -7.37 -20.57
C TRP A 140 -17.76 -6.64 -19.97
N LEU A 141 -18.71 -7.38 -19.38
CA LEU A 141 -19.89 -6.78 -18.76
C LEU A 141 -19.51 -5.83 -17.61
N THR A 142 -18.58 -6.24 -16.74
CA THR A 142 -18.11 -5.41 -15.63
C THR A 142 -17.28 -4.21 -16.09
N GLU A 143 -16.62 -4.27 -17.25
CA GLU A 143 -16.00 -3.11 -17.86
C GLU A 143 -17.05 -2.10 -18.29
N GLN A 144 -18.13 -2.54 -18.99
CA GLN A 144 -19.18 -1.63 -19.46
C GLN A 144 -20.02 -1.02 -18.32
N THR A 145 -20.23 -1.75 -17.23
CA THR A 145 -21.14 -1.31 -16.15
C THR A 145 -20.41 -0.64 -14.99
N LEU A 146 -19.22 -1.09 -14.66
CA LEU A 146 -18.45 -0.66 -13.50
C LEU A 146 -17.10 -0.01 -13.86
N GLY A 147 -16.67 -0.09 -15.12
CA GLY A 147 -15.39 0.47 -15.55
C GLY A 147 -14.16 -0.32 -15.09
N PHE A 148 -14.29 -1.57 -14.66
CA PHE A 148 -13.14 -2.43 -14.36
C PHE A 148 -12.65 -3.11 -15.64
N SER A 149 -11.39 -2.90 -15.99
CA SER A 149 -10.78 -3.40 -17.22
C SER A 149 -10.98 -4.91 -17.40
N LYS A 150 -11.49 -5.31 -18.56
CA LYS A 150 -11.60 -6.74 -18.94
C LYS A 150 -10.25 -7.41 -19.13
N LYS A 151 -9.19 -6.62 -19.33
CA LYS A 151 -7.81 -7.10 -19.48
C LYS A 151 -7.15 -7.45 -18.13
N ARG A 152 -7.83 -7.19 -16.99
CA ARG A 152 -7.33 -7.47 -15.63
C ARG A 152 -8.11 -8.59 -14.97
N THR A 153 -7.40 -9.46 -14.28
CA THR A 153 -7.97 -10.30 -13.23
C THR A 153 -8.18 -9.44 -11.98
N LEU A 154 -9.36 -9.52 -11.34
CA LEU A 154 -9.55 -8.87 -10.03
C LEU A 154 -8.94 -9.76 -8.93
N PRO A 155 -8.57 -9.15 -7.78
CA PRO A 155 -8.08 -9.91 -6.63
C PRO A 155 -9.02 -11.06 -6.27
N VAL A 156 -8.45 -12.24 -6.02
CA VAL A 156 -9.20 -13.45 -5.75
C VAL A 156 -9.54 -13.54 -4.27
N TRP A 157 -10.83 -13.52 -3.93
CA TRP A 157 -11.30 -13.74 -2.57
C TRP A 157 -10.91 -15.12 -2.09
N ASN A 158 -10.17 -15.19 -0.98
CA ASN A 158 -9.69 -16.46 -0.46
C ASN A 158 -10.82 -17.22 0.26
N ARG A 159 -10.86 -18.54 0.06
CA ARG A 159 -11.80 -19.43 0.72
C ARG A 159 -11.58 -19.50 2.24
N ASN A 160 -10.31 -19.43 2.65
CA ASN A 160 -9.87 -19.57 4.03
C ASN A 160 -9.17 -18.27 4.47
N PRO A 161 -9.91 -17.17 4.75
CA PRO A 161 -9.31 -15.93 5.22
C PRO A 161 -8.58 -16.16 6.55
N PHE A 162 -7.60 -15.31 6.83
CA PHE A 162 -6.88 -15.35 8.10
C PHE A 162 -7.83 -15.02 9.27
N LYS A 163 -7.64 -15.69 10.41
CA LYS A 163 -8.44 -15.48 11.64
C LYS A 163 -7.52 -15.17 12.81
N ALA A 164 -7.91 -14.22 13.65
CA ALA A 164 -7.14 -13.87 14.85
C ALA A 164 -6.91 -15.08 15.78
N ALA A 165 -7.85 -16.03 15.80
CA ALA A 165 -7.72 -17.26 16.57
C ALA A 165 -6.62 -18.22 16.09
N GLU A 166 -5.97 -17.94 14.94
CA GLU A 166 -4.80 -18.68 14.48
C GLU A 166 -3.53 -18.32 15.29
N ALA A 167 -3.50 -17.16 15.95
CA ALA A 167 -2.42 -16.80 16.85
C ALA A 167 -2.48 -17.63 18.15
N SER A 168 -1.30 -18.07 18.60
CA SER A 168 -1.17 -18.88 19.83
C SER A 168 -1.60 -18.09 21.06
N SER A 169 -2.33 -18.74 21.97
CA SER A 169 -2.70 -18.18 23.28
C SER A 169 -1.61 -18.33 24.35
N VAL A 170 -0.47 -18.90 23.98
CA VAL A 170 0.64 -19.13 24.93
C VAL A 170 1.27 -17.79 25.31
N THR A 171 1.28 -17.48 26.61
CA THR A 171 1.94 -16.29 27.15
C THR A 171 3.45 -16.41 27.02
N LYS A 172 4.09 -15.35 26.53
CA LYS A 172 5.54 -15.22 26.40
C LYS A 172 5.98 -13.85 26.89
N ASP A 173 7.26 -13.73 27.26
CA ASP A 173 7.82 -12.49 27.80
C ASP A 173 7.90 -11.35 26.77
N LYS A 174 8.00 -11.71 25.49
CA LYS A 174 8.03 -10.75 24.38
C LYS A 174 6.68 -10.73 23.65
N GLU A 175 6.15 -9.54 23.49
CA GLU A 175 4.83 -9.36 22.91
C GLU A 175 4.89 -8.44 21.68
N VAL A 176 4.02 -8.69 20.70
CA VAL A 176 3.89 -7.88 19.49
C VAL A 176 2.46 -7.92 18.98
N VAL A 177 1.96 -6.80 18.49
CA VAL A 177 0.69 -6.75 17.75
C VAL A 177 0.96 -6.97 16.26
N LEU A 178 0.37 -8.01 15.66
CA LEU A 178 0.35 -8.21 14.21
C LEU A 178 -0.91 -7.56 13.64
N MET A 179 -0.73 -6.53 12.82
CA MET A 179 -1.82 -5.83 12.15
C MET A 179 -2.35 -6.67 10.98
N ALA A 180 -3.52 -7.27 11.18
CA ALA A 180 -4.22 -8.02 10.15
C ALA A 180 -5.00 -7.07 9.24
N ASP A 181 -4.39 -6.57 8.17
CA ASP A 181 -5.04 -5.70 7.21
C ASP A 181 -6.00 -6.48 6.28
N THR A 182 -6.92 -5.75 5.64
CA THR A 182 -7.96 -6.34 4.78
C THR A 182 -7.40 -7.17 3.62
N PHE A 183 -6.30 -6.74 3.01
CA PHE A 183 -5.74 -7.40 1.83
C PHE A 183 -5.09 -8.73 2.20
N ASN A 184 -4.24 -8.73 3.20
CA ASN A 184 -3.61 -9.94 3.70
C ASN A 184 -4.61 -10.87 4.43
N THR A 185 -5.71 -10.33 4.98
CA THR A 185 -6.74 -11.17 5.61
C THR A 185 -7.57 -11.94 4.58
N TYR A 186 -8.07 -11.26 3.54
CA TYR A 186 -9.10 -11.84 2.66
C TYR A 186 -8.62 -12.28 1.28
N PHE A 187 -7.47 -11.80 0.82
CA PHE A 187 -6.94 -12.16 -0.50
C PHE A 187 -5.67 -13.02 -0.40
N GLU A 188 -4.74 -12.67 0.48
CA GLU A 188 -3.44 -13.32 0.60
C GLU A 188 -3.12 -13.73 2.05
N PRO A 189 -3.97 -14.57 2.70
CA PRO A 189 -3.85 -14.90 4.14
C PRO A 189 -2.55 -15.59 4.51
N GLU A 190 -1.86 -16.21 3.57
CA GLU A 190 -0.60 -16.89 3.82
C GLU A 190 0.51 -15.92 4.22
N ASN A 191 0.43 -14.65 3.82
CA ASN A 191 1.39 -13.64 4.29
C ASN A 191 1.28 -13.43 5.81
N LEU A 192 0.06 -13.32 6.34
CA LEU A 192 -0.17 -13.20 7.80
C LEU A 192 0.22 -14.49 8.53
N ARG A 193 -0.09 -15.65 7.97
CA ARG A 193 0.29 -16.94 8.57
C ARG A 193 1.80 -17.11 8.63
N SER A 194 2.52 -16.75 7.57
CA SER A 194 3.97 -16.79 7.56
C SER A 194 4.56 -15.80 8.56
N ALA A 195 4.07 -14.57 8.63
CA ALA A 195 4.51 -13.60 9.62
C ALA A 195 4.24 -14.08 11.05
N LEU A 196 3.08 -14.68 11.30
CA LEU A 196 2.73 -15.26 12.60
C LEU A 196 3.73 -16.35 13.00
N ARG A 197 4.01 -17.34 12.11
CA ARG A 197 4.99 -18.40 12.37
C ARG A 197 6.39 -17.83 12.64
N VAL A 198 6.84 -16.87 11.84
CA VAL A 198 8.13 -16.18 12.03
C VAL A 198 8.22 -15.55 13.42
N LEU A 199 7.22 -14.76 13.81
CA LEU A 199 7.21 -14.09 15.11
C LEU A 199 7.13 -15.08 16.27
N GLU A 200 6.30 -16.12 16.17
CA GLU A 200 6.18 -17.16 17.20
C GLU A 200 7.46 -17.98 17.39
N ARG A 201 8.16 -18.34 16.29
CA ARG A 201 9.47 -19.02 16.33
C ARG A 201 10.56 -18.14 16.96
N LEU A 202 10.51 -16.83 16.76
CA LEU A 202 11.40 -15.86 17.39
C LEU A 202 11.04 -15.55 18.86
N GLY A 203 10.05 -16.26 19.41
CA GLY A 203 9.69 -16.21 20.81
C GLY A 203 8.70 -15.11 21.18
N TYR A 204 7.94 -14.57 20.24
CA TYR A 204 6.89 -13.57 20.52
C TYR A 204 5.55 -14.23 20.82
N GLN A 205 4.82 -13.66 21.78
CA GLN A 205 3.37 -13.74 21.86
C GLN A 205 2.81 -12.74 20.85
N VAL A 206 2.01 -13.23 19.90
CA VAL A 206 1.45 -12.40 18.85
C VAL A 206 0.00 -12.08 19.13
N HIS A 207 -0.30 -10.80 19.27
CA HIS A 207 -1.66 -10.31 19.42
C HIS A 207 -2.22 -9.93 18.04
N VAL A 208 -3.37 -10.47 17.69
CA VAL A 208 -4.14 -10.06 16.52
C VAL A 208 -5.43 -9.41 17.01
N VAL A 209 -5.49 -8.09 16.94
CA VAL A 209 -6.56 -7.30 17.55
C VAL A 209 -7.81 -7.35 16.68
N ASN A 210 -8.90 -7.85 17.25
CA ASN A 210 -10.23 -7.79 16.68
C ASN A 210 -11.18 -7.03 17.61
N PRO A 211 -12.13 -6.23 17.07
CA PRO A 211 -13.16 -5.62 17.89
C PRO A 211 -13.95 -6.68 18.68
N ALA A 212 -14.04 -6.55 19.99
CA ALA A 212 -14.73 -7.51 20.87
C ALA A 212 -16.22 -7.66 20.54
N ASN A 213 -16.84 -6.59 20.05
CA ASN A 213 -18.25 -6.54 19.61
C ASN A 213 -18.37 -6.56 18.08
N GLY A 214 -17.26 -6.81 17.40
CA GLY A 214 -17.22 -6.73 15.95
C GLY A 214 -17.67 -8.02 15.30
N ASP A 215 -18.14 -7.87 14.09
CA ASP A 215 -18.48 -8.98 13.20
C ASP A 215 -17.27 -9.84 12.83
N GLY A 216 -16.15 -9.76 13.57
CA GLY A 216 -14.88 -10.41 13.28
C GLY A 216 -14.22 -9.86 12.01
N GLN A 217 -14.48 -8.59 11.68
CA GLN A 217 -13.77 -7.88 10.61
C GLN A 217 -12.46 -7.29 11.17
N PRO A 218 -11.37 -7.33 10.40
CA PRO A 218 -10.14 -6.68 10.81
C PRO A 218 -10.32 -5.16 10.88
N LEU A 219 -9.54 -4.53 11.77
CA LEU A 219 -9.46 -3.08 11.85
C LEU A 219 -8.90 -2.51 10.54
N CYS A 220 -9.51 -1.44 10.05
CA CYS A 220 -9.11 -0.84 8.79
C CYS A 220 -8.31 0.45 9.01
N CYS A 221 -7.22 0.61 8.25
CA CYS A 221 -6.42 1.84 8.22
C CYS A 221 -7.11 3.01 7.47
N GLY A 222 -8.26 2.80 6.85
CA GLY A 222 -8.97 3.81 6.07
C GLY A 222 -8.39 4.08 4.67
N ARG A 223 -7.37 3.35 4.23
CA ARG A 223 -6.68 3.61 2.94
C ARG A 223 -7.60 3.60 1.74
N THR A 224 -8.57 2.68 1.70
CA THR A 224 -9.54 2.59 0.61
C THR A 224 -10.47 3.81 0.58
N TYR A 225 -10.85 4.35 1.72
CA TYR A 225 -11.63 5.58 1.81
C TYR A 225 -10.86 6.80 1.33
N PHE A 226 -9.57 6.93 1.69
CA PHE A 226 -8.70 7.99 1.16
C PHE A 226 -8.61 7.95 -0.36
N SER A 227 -8.49 6.76 -0.94
CA SER A 227 -8.34 6.61 -2.39
C SER A 227 -9.54 7.12 -3.19
N VAL A 228 -10.72 7.17 -2.56
CA VAL A 228 -11.97 7.65 -3.16
C VAL A 228 -12.45 8.99 -2.59
N GLY A 229 -11.66 9.68 -1.76
CA GLY A 229 -11.98 11.01 -1.23
C GLY A 229 -12.93 11.03 -0.02
N LEU A 230 -13.19 9.89 0.62
CA LEU A 230 -14.05 9.81 1.82
C LEU A 230 -13.22 10.03 3.10
N VAL A 231 -12.64 11.22 3.25
CA VAL A 231 -11.68 11.55 4.32
C VAL A 231 -12.29 11.37 5.71
N GLU A 232 -13.52 11.82 5.95
CA GLU A 232 -14.17 11.66 7.27
C GLU A 232 -14.42 10.19 7.63
N LYS A 233 -14.72 9.33 6.65
CA LYS A 233 -14.83 7.90 6.90
C LYS A 233 -13.47 7.27 7.21
N ALA A 234 -12.43 7.67 6.49
CA ALA A 234 -11.07 7.23 6.78
C ALA A 234 -10.63 7.67 8.19
N ARG A 235 -10.97 8.90 8.60
CA ARG A 235 -10.72 9.42 9.94
C ARG A 235 -11.42 8.59 11.01
N ALA A 236 -12.68 8.23 10.80
CA ALA A 236 -13.44 7.40 11.75
C ALA A 236 -12.84 5.98 11.88
N GLU A 237 -12.43 5.35 10.78
CA GLU A 237 -11.75 4.03 10.83
C GLU A 237 -10.42 4.11 11.58
N LEU A 238 -9.62 5.15 11.30
CA LEU A 238 -8.34 5.36 12.00
C LEU A 238 -8.54 5.64 13.49
N SER A 239 -9.54 6.47 13.85
CA SER A 239 -9.87 6.72 15.25
C SER A 239 -10.24 5.41 15.98
N SER A 240 -11.05 4.57 15.34
CA SER A 240 -11.40 3.24 15.87
C SER A 240 -10.16 2.35 16.00
N LEU A 241 -9.34 2.26 14.97
CA LEU A 241 -8.12 1.46 14.99
C LEU A 241 -7.17 1.91 16.12
N ILE A 242 -6.96 3.23 16.26
CA ILE A 242 -6.15 3.81 17.34
C ILE A 242 -6.68 3.40 18.70
N SER A 243 -8.00 3.49 18.95
CA SER A 243 -8.60 3.14 20.24
C SER A 243 -8.37 1.67 20.63
N TYR A 244 -8.37 0.76 19.64
CA TYR A 244 -8.11 -0.66 19.87
C TYR A 244 -6.63 -0.99 20.08
N TYR A 245 -5.72 -0.22 19.49
CA TYR A 245 -4.29 -0.45 19.62
C TYR A 245 -3.66 0.27 20.81
N LEU A 246 -4.30 1.34 21.31
CA LEU A 246 -3.77 2.15 22.39
C LEU A 246 -3.42 1.35 23.66
N PRO A 247 -4.24 0.38 24.14
CA PRO A 247 -3.88 -0.42 25.33
C PRO A 247 -2.57 -1.21 25.19
N TYR A 248 -2.22 -1.64 23.97
CA TYR A 248 -0.94 -2.31 23.70
C TYR A 248 0.22 -1.33 23.69
N ILE A 249 0.02 -0.16 23.08
CA ILE A 249 1.05 0.90 23.05
C ILE A 249 1.35 1.43 24.45
N GLU A 250 0.36 1.50 25.33
CA GLU A 250 0.54 1.88 26.74
C GLU A 250 1.42 0.89 27.51
N GLN A 251 1.38 -0.37 27.13
CA GLN A 251 2.25 -1.44 27.63
C GLN A 251 3.57 -1.55 26.85
N ASN A 252 3.87 -0.58 25.97
CA ASN A 252 5.06 -0.55 25.13
C ASN A 252 5.16 -1.70 24.09
N ILE A 253 4.05 -2.36 23.77
CA ILE A 253 3.98 -3.44 22.77
C ILE A 253 3.94 -2.83 21.37
N PRO A 254 4.88 -3.17 20.47
CA PRO A 254 4.94 -2.60 19.13
C PRO A 254 3.87 -3.18 18.21
N ILE A 255 3.54 -2.41 17.15
CA ILE A 255 2.63 -2.83 16.08
C ILE A 255 3.45 -3.15 14.84
N VAL A 256 3.24 -4.34 14.30
CA VAL A 256 3.91 -4.80 13.08
C VAL A 256 2.88 -5.01 11.97
N GLY A 257 3.14 -4.46 10.79
CA GLY A 257 2.30 -4.61 9.61
C GLY A 257 3.04 -5.20 8.43
N LEU A 258 2.28 -5.73 7.48
CA LEU A 258 2.77 -6.39 6.27
C LEU A 258 2.51 -5.60 5.00
N GLU A 259 1.35 -4.95 4.89
CA GLU A 259 1.00 -4.16 3.70
C GLU A 259 1.52 -2.72 3.85
N PRO A 260 2.51 -2.31 3.03
CA PRO A 260 3.17 -1.01 3.20
C PRO A 260 2.20 0.18 3.07
N SER A 261 1.17 0.05 2.25
CA SER A 261 0.18 1.12 2.08
C SER A 261 -0.72 1.28 3.30
N CYS A 262 -1.02 0.19 4.01
CA CYS A 262 -1.84 0.20 5.23
C CYS A 262 -1.04 0.70 6.43
N LEU A 263 0.14 0.13 6.67
CA LEU A 263 0.96 0.53 7.82
C LEU A 263 1.41 1.99 7.72
N ASN A 264 1.86 2.43 6.54
CA ASN A 264 2.30 3.81 6.36
C ASN A 264 1.15 4.82 6.41
N THR A 265 -0.12 4.40 6.33
CA THR A 265 -1.25 5.27 6.65
C THR A 265 -1.25 5.67 8.13
N LEU A 266 -0.86 4.77 9.04
CA LEU A 266 -0.71 5.09 10.48
C LEU A 266 0.46 6.06 10.72
N ARG A 267 1.55 5.91 9.96
CA ARG A 267 2.78 6.70 10.10
C ARG A 267 2.73 8.06 9.40
N ASP A 268 1.72 8.34 8.58
CA ASP A 268 1.66 9.56 7.78
C ASP A 268 0.27 10.21 7.75
N GLU A 269 -0.73 9.63 7.05
CA GLU A 269 -2.04 10.27 6.90
C GLU A 269 -2.72 10.48 8.26
N ALA A 270 -2.63 9.52 9.18
CA ALA A 270 -3.21 9.63 10.52
C ALA A 270 -2.73 10.88 11.28
N LEU A 271 -1.47 11.27 11.08
CA LEU A 271 -0.88 12.46 11.72
C LEU A 271 -1.46 13.79 11.20
N SER A 272 -2.08 13.77 10.01
CA SER A 272 -2.64 14.97 9.37
C SER A 272 -4.14 15.14 9.61
N LEU A 273 -4.79 14.19 10.32
CA LEU A 273 -6.26 14.17 10.49
C LEU A 273 -6.75 14.76 11.82
N GLY A 274 -5.87 15.39 12.61
CA GLY A 274 -6.27 15.93 13.91
C GLY A 274 -6.71 14.88 14.94
N LEU A 275 -6.13 13.67 14.88
CA LEU A 275 -6.43 12.54 15.79
C LEU A 275 -5.64 12.61 17.12
N GLY A 276 -4.97 13.74 17.36
CA GLY A 276 -4.32 14.02 18.65
C GLY A 276 -3.00 13.29 18.88
N ALA A 277 -2.58 13.24 20.15
CA ALA A 277 -1.31 12.66 20.56
C ALA A 277 -1.26 11.14 20.36
N ASP A 278 -2.40 10.44 20.45
CA ASP A 278 -2.45 8.99 20.33
C ASP A 278 -2.10 8.52 18.93
N ALA A 279 -2.51 9.27 17.88
CA ALA A 279 -2.08 8.97 16.51
C ALA A 279 -0.55 9.03 16.38
N LYS A 280 0.11 10.00 17.05
CA LYS A 280 1.56 10.10 17.07
C LYS A 280 2.21 8.92 17.78
N ARG A 281 1.69 8.55 18.95
CA ARG A 281 2.17 7.37 19.72
C ARG A 281 2.05 6.07 18.90
N ILE A 282 0.91 5.86 18.23
CA ILE A 282 0.70 4.72 17.32
C ILE A 282 1.70 4.75 16.15
N ALA A 283 1.89 5.90 15.51
CA ALA A 283 2.82 6.04 14.40
C ALA A 283 4.26 5.69 14.79
N GLU A 284 4.72 6.13 15.96
CA GLU A 284 6.05 5.87 16.50
C GLU A 284 6.30 4.38 16.82
N LYS A 285 5.24 3.65 17.20
CA LYS A 285 5.32 2.23 17.56
C LYS A 285 4.93 1.28 16.42
N SER A 286 4.58 1.82 15.25
CA SER A 286 4.19 1.04 14.07
C SER A 286 5.37 0.84 13.12
N MET A 287 5.70 -0.41 12.81
CA MET A 287 6.82 -0.78 11.95
C MET A 287 6.42 -1.85 10.93
N MET A 288 7.10 -1.84 9.78
CA MET A 288 7.04 -3.00 8.88
C MET A 288 7.72 -4.19 9.55
N LEU A 289 7.29 -5.42 9.22
CA LEU A 289 7.82 -6.66 9.81
C LEU A 289 9.34 -6.72 9.76
N GLU A 290 9.92 -6.43 8.62
CA GLU A 290 11.35 -6.48 8.39
C GLU A 290 12.12 -5.39 9.16
N GLY A 291 11.53 -4.21 9.31
CA GLY A 291 12.08 -3.14 10.15
C GLY A 291 12.10 -3.51 11.62
N PHE A 292 11.00 -4.10 12.10
CA PHE A 292 10.88 -4.60 13.46
C PHE A 292 11.91 -5.70 13.75
N LEU A 293 11.96 -6.73 12.91
CA LEU A 293 12.89 -7.85 13.09
C LEU A 293 14.35 -7.39 13.08
N LEU A 294 14.71 -6.51 12.14
CA LEU A 294 16.07 -5.98 12.05
C LEU A 294 16.48 -5.21 13.32
N GLU A 295 15.55 -4.43 13.91
CA GLU A 295 15.78 -3.71 15.15
C GLU A 295 15.96 -4.68 16.34
N GLU A 296 15.11 -5.70 16.42
CA GLU A 296 15.19 -6.73 17.46
C GLU A 296 16.52 -7.54 17.40
N ILE A 297 16.98 -7.84 16.19
CA ILE A 297 18.26 -8.51 15.96
C ILE A 297 19.43 -7.61 16.36
N LYS A 298 19.44 -6.33 15.94
CA LYS A 298 20.48 -5.35 16.29
C LYS A 298 20.59 -5.14 17.80
N GLN A 299 19.47 -5.14 18.49
CA GLN A 299 19.44 -5.00 19.94
C GLN A 299 19.63 -6.33 20.70
N LYS A 300 19.91 -7.42 19.97
CA LYS A 300 20.13 -8.77 20.52
C LYS A 300 18.94 -9.28 21.37
N ARG A 301 17.73 -8.83 21.09
CA ARG A 301 16.51 -9.33 21.75
C ARG A 301 16.00 -10.62 21.12
N VAL A 302 16.38 -10.92 19.88
CA VAL A 302 16.10 -12.19 19.21
C VAL A 302 17.37 -12.76 18.57
N SER A 303 17.45 -14.09 18.52
CA SER A 303 18.45 -14.80 17.73
C SER A 303 17.85 -15.15 16.38
N PHE A 304 18.38 -14.55 15.33
CA PHE A 304 17.96 -14.84 13.97
C PHE A 304 19.00 -15.76 13.30
N ASN A 305 18.68 -17.05 13.23
CA ASN A 305 19.56 -18.10 12.73
C ASN A 305 18.89 -18.79 11.53
N PRO A 306 18.81 -18.11 10.37
CA PRO A 306 18.17 -18.70 9.20
C PRO A 306 19.01 -19.86 8.64
N VAL A 307 18.34 -20.92 8.19
CA VAL A 307 18.99 -21.97 7.40
C VAL A 307 19.34 -21.44 6.00
N PRO A 308 20.39 -22.00 5.35
CA PRO A 308 20.78 -21.59 4.00
C PRO A 308 19.65 -21.71 2.98
N LEU A 309 19.56 -20.75 2.07
CA LEU A 309 18.62 -20.77 0.96
C LEU A 309 19.36 -20.51 -0.35
N GLU A 310 19.79 -21.59 -1.00
CA GLU A 310 20.48 -21.54 -2.30
C GLU A 310 19.52 -21.10 -3.42
N LYS A 311 19.12 -19.83 -3.40
CA LYS A 311 18.21 -19.23 -4.38
C LYS A 311 18.64 -17.83 -4.75
N LYS A 312 18.37 -17.48 -6.00
CA LYS A 312 18.37 -16.09 -6.42
C LYS A 312 17.03 -15.47 -6.05
N VAL A 313 17.08 -14.28 -5.45
CA VAL A 313 15.91 -13.46 -5.09
C VAL A 313 15.98 -12.16 -5.86
N LEU A 314 14.91 -11.82 -6.57
CA LEU A 314 14.72 -10.54 -7.22
C LEU A 314 13.66 -9.73 -6.45
N LEU A 315 14.11 -8.69 -5.74
CA LEU A 315 13.28 -7.89 -4.85
C LEU A 315 12.76 -6.64 -5.54
N HIS A 316 11.42 -6.47 -5.55
CA HIS A 316 10.77 -5.21 -5.92
C HIS A 316 10.25 -4.49 -4.68
N GLY A 317 10.82 -3.32 -4.38
CA GLY A 317 10.34 -2.47 -3.28
C GLY A 317 9.03 -1.77 -3.61
N HIS A 318 8.09 -1.81 -2.67
CA HIS A 318 6.85 -1.04 -2.77
C HIS A 318 7.15 0.47 -2.73
N CYS A 319 6.39 1.28 -3.50
CA CYS A 319 6.64 2.72 -3.58
C CYS A 319 6.56 3.43 -2.22
N HIS A 320 5.70 3.01 -1.32
CA HIS A 320 5.66 3.55 0.05
C HIS A 320 6.87 3.12 0.88
N GLN A 321 7.36 1.87 0.79
CA GLN A 321 8.62 1.49 1.45
C GLN A 321 9.78 2.36 0.96
N LYS A 322 9.86 2.62 -0.34
CA LYS A 322 10.85 3.53 -0.92
C LYS A 322 10.69 4.96 -0.40
N ALA A 323 9.46 5.47 -0.31
CA ALA A 323 9.18 6.82 0.15
C ALA A 323 9.48 7.03 1.65
N PHE A 324 9.30 6.02 2.49
CA PHE A 324 9.53 6.08 3.93
C PHE A 324 10.90 5.54 4.38
N GLY A 325 11.69 5.00 3.44
CA GLY A 325 13.04 4.51 3.75
C GLY A 325 13.10 3.08 4.27
N ASP A 326 11.99 2.34 4.23
CA ASP A 326 11.89 0.98 4.78
C ASP A 326 12.66 -0.08 3.95
N MET A 327 13.02 0.23 2.70
CA MET A 327 13.72 -0.70 1.80
C MET A 327 15.06 -1.21 2.34
N SER A 328 15.80 -0.35 3.05
CA SER A 328 17.09 -0.74 3.63
C SER A 328 16.93 -1.84 4.68
N SER A 329 15.81 -1.89 5.39
CA SER A 329 15.54 -2.93 6.38
C SER A 329 15.22 -4.27 5.72
N VAL A 330 14.45 -4.27 4.64
CA VAL A 330 14.18 -5.47 3.83
C VAL A 330 15.48 -6.06 3.30
N GLU A 331 16.31 -5.23 2.68
CA GLU A 331 17.60 -5.64 2.11
C GLU A 331 18.53 -6.21 3.18
N GLN A 332 18.73 -5.47 4.28
CA GLN A 332 19.62 -5.90 5.35
C GLN A 332 19.18 -7.21 6.02
N LEU A 333 17.86 -7.43 6.14
CA LEU A 333 17.33 -8.66 6.72
C LEU A 333 17.51 -9.86 5.78
N LEU A 334 17.17 -9.72 4.50
CA LEU A 334 17.32 -10.79 3.52
C LEU A 334 18.80 -11.17 3.30
N ARG A 335 19.73 -10.21 3.33
CA ARG A 335 21.18 -10.48 3.21
C ARG A 335 21.78 -11.24 4.41
N GLN A 336 21.03 -11.43 5.51
CA GLN A 336 21.45 -12.30 6.62
C GLN A 336 21.17 -13.78 6.37
N ILE A 337 20.39 -14.11 5.32
CA ILE A 337 20.11 -15.50 4.95
C ILE A 337 21.32 -16.05 4.20
N PRO A 338 21.96 -17.12 4.71
CA PRO A 338 23.12 -17.72 4.03
C PRO A 338 22.75 -18.23 2.64
N ASP A 339 23.67 -18.13 1.70
CA ASP A 339 23.58 -18.61 0.32
C ASP A 339 22.44 -18.01 -0.53
N LEU A 340 21.81 -16.93 -0.04
CA LEU A 340 20.80 -16.19 -0.79
C LEU A 340 21.47 -15.12 -1.65
N ASP A 341 21.28 -15.23 -2.98
CA ASP A 341 21.71 -14.21 -3.94
C ASP A 341 20.61 -13.17 -4.14
N LEU A 342 20.81 -11.96 -3.60
CA LEU A 342 19.79 -10.89 -3.59
C LEU A 342 20.09 -9.79 -4.59
N ASP A 343 19.24 -9.67 -5.60
CA ASP A 343 19.18 -8.53 -6.53
C ASP A 343 17.96 -7.64 -6.25
N ILE A 344 18.14 -6.33 -6.38
CA ILE A 344 17.07 -5.34 -6.19
C ILE A 344 16.71 -4.69 -7.53
N ILE A 345 15.42 -4.74 -7.89
CA ILE A 345 14.95 -4.05 -9.09
C ILE A 345 14.95 -2.54 -8.84
N ASN A 346 15.78 -1.83 -9.59
CA ASN A 346 15.76 -0.37 -9.58
C ASN A 346 14.57 0.17 -10.37
N SER A 347 13.39 0.07 -9.78
CA SER A 347 12.12 0.41 -10.42
C SER A 347 11.45 1.61 -9.75
N SER A 348 10.58 2.27 -10.50
CA SER A 348 9.65 3.28 -10.01
C SER A 348 8.47 2.62 -9.25
N CYS A 349 7.24 3.09 -9.49
CA CYS A 349 6.01 2.45 -9.02
C CYS A 349 5.67 1.25 -9.92
N CYS A 350 5.08 0.21 -9.37
CA CYS A 350 4.57 -0.93 -10.15
C CYS A 350 3.40 -0.56 -11.10
N GLY A 351 2.81 0.62 -10.96
CA GLY A 351 1.71 1.11 -11.78
C GLY A 351 0.31 0.60 -11.40
N MET A 352 0.18 -0.39 -10.51
CA MET A 352 -1.14 -0.88 -10.07
C MET A 352 -1.85 0.10 -9.15
N ALA A 353 -1.17 0.60 -8.12
CA ALA A 353 -1.63 1.67 -7.21
C ALA A 353 -3.08 1.51 -6.71
N GLY A 354 -3.36 0.46 -5.97
CA GLY A 354 -4.71 0.15 -5.48
C GLY A 354 -5.68 -0.16 -6.62
N ALA A 355 -6.76 0.61 -6.75
CA ALA A 355 -7.77 0.41 -7.80
C ALA A 355 -7.33 0.91 -9.19
N PHE A 356 -6.38 1.85 -9.27
CA PHE A 356 -5.98 2.54 -10.49
C PHE A 356 -5.69 1.59 -11.67
N GLY A 357 -4.88 0.56 -11.46
CA GLY A 357 -4.53 -0.39 -12.52
C GLY A 357 -5.64 -1.34 -12.94
N TYR A 358 -6.74 -1.42 -12.18
CA TYR A 358 -7.93 -2.21 -12.54
C TYR A 358 -8.96 -1.41 -13.34
N GLU A 359 -8.84 -0.09 -13.38
CA GLU A 359 -9.75 0.79 -14.11
C GLU A 359 -9.47 0.74 -15.61
N ALA A 360 -10.53 0.67 -16.41
CA ALA A 360 -10.41 0.47 -17.86
C ALA A 360 -9.63 1.61 -18.53
N GLU A 361 -9.89 2.84 -18.13
CA GLU A 361 -9.24 4.05 -18.62
C GLU A 361 -7.76 4.15 -18.22
N HIS A 362 -7.35 3.49 -17.14
CA HIS A 362 -5.99 3.56 -16.62
C HIS A 362 -5.12 2.34 -16.97
N TYR A 363 -5.71 1.28 -17.49
CA TYR A 363 -5.03 0.02 -17.75
C TYR A 363 -3.72 0.19 -18.52
N GLU A 364 -3.80 0.86 -19.68
CA GLU A 364 -2.63 1.06 -20.56
C GLU A 364 -1.52 1.88 -19.86
N THR A 365 -1.90 2.91 -19.09
CA THR A 365 -0.94 3.72 -18.34
C THR A 365 -0.32 2.93 -17.19
N SER A 366 -1.11 2.09 -16.53
CA SER A 366 -0.64 1.18 -15.47
C SER A 366 0.41 0.19 -16.01
N ILE A 367 0.12 -0.44 -17.13
CA ILE A 367 1.07 -1.36 -17.80
C ILE A 367 2.34 -0.62 -18.24
N LYS A 368 2.21 0.55 -18.89
CA LYS A 368 3.37 1.35 -19.30
C LYS A 368 4.27 1.73 -18.11
N MET A 369 3.70 2.02 -16.94
CA MET A 369 4.50 2.27 -15.72
C MET A 369 5.26 1.03 -15.27
N ALA A 370 4.65 -0.14 -15.31
CA ALA A 370 5.29 -1.39 -14.94
C ALA A 370 6.37 -1.83 -15.95
N GLU A 371 6.16 -1.53 -17.23
CA GLU A 371 7.10 -1.82 -18.31
C GLU A 371 8.34 -0.92 -18.32
N LEU A 372 8.36 0.16 -17.54
CA LEU A 372 9.56 0.98 -17.45
C LEU A 372 10.75 0.22 -16.89
N ASP A 373 10.52 -0.60 -15.86
CA ASP A 373 11.60 -1.25 -15.12
C ASP A 373 11.18 -2.62 -14.57
N LEU A 374 9.98 -2.75 -13.98
CA LEU A 374 9.57 -3.91 -13.18
C LEU A 374 9.33 -5.16 -14.01
N LEU A 375 8.43 -5.11 -14.98
CA LEU A 375 8.04 -6.29 -15.74
C LEU A 375 9.16 -6.84 -16.63
N PRO A 376 9.98 -6.01 -17.31
CA PRO A 376 11.18 -6.51 -17.99
C PRO A 376 12.10 -7.29 -17.06
N ALA A 377 12.48 -6.71 -15.90
CA ALA A 377 13.36 -7.38 -14.95
C ALA A 377 12.81 -8.71 -14.44
N VAL A 378 11.48 -8.79 -14.21
CA VAL A 378 10.83 -10.04 -13.76
C VAL A 378 10.80 -11.10 -14.87
N ARG A 379 10.58 -10.71 -16.13
CA ARG A 379 10.56 -11.65 -17.26
C ARG A 379 11.95 -12.18 -17.62
N ASP A 380 12.97 -11.33 -17.47
CA ASP A 380 14.36 -11.68 -17.77
C ASP A 380 15.00 -12.54 -16.67
N ALA A 381 14.40 -12.56 -15.47
CA ALA A 381 14.88 -13.37 -14.36
C ALA A 381 14.68 -14.87 -14.62
N ASP A 382 15.65 -15.68 -14.19
CA ASP A 382 15.61 -17.15 -14.29
C ASP A 382 14.31 -17.72 -13.70
N LYS A 383 13.85 -18.85 -14.23
CA LYS A 383 12.57 -19.46 -13.81
C LYS A 383 12.54 -19.86 -12.35
N ASP A 384 13.65 -20.26 -11.78
CA ASP A 384 13.83 -20.67 -10.39
C ASP A 384 14.15 -19.51 -9.44
N CYS A 385 14.36 -18.29 -9.98
CA CYS A 385 14.50 -17.07 -9.21
C CYS A 385 13.22 -16.75 -8.46
N LEU A 386 13.29 -16.51 -7.16
CA LEU A 386 12.17 -16.06 -6.33
C LEU A 386 11.93 -14.56 -6.56
N ILE A 387 10.73 -14.21 -6.95
CA ILE A 387 10.32 -12.81 -7.06
C ILE A 387 9.70 -12.40 -5.71
N VAL A 388 10.19 -11.31 -5.11
CA VAL A 388 9.71 -10.82 -3.80
C VAL A 388 9.18 -9.41 -3.91
N ALA A 389 8.00 -9.18 -3.35
CA ALA A 389 7.36 -7.86 -3.28
C ALA A 389 6.33 -7.81 -2.15
N ASP A 390 6.41 -6.81 -1.26
CA ASP A 390 5.56 -6.74 -0.07
C ASP A 390 4.17 -6.15 -0.31
N GLY A 391 4.02 -5.32 -1.33
CA GLY A 391 2.70 -4.74 -1.63
C GLY A 391 1.80 -5.68 -2.43
N THR A 392 0.56 -5.87 -2.01
CA THR A 392 -0.48 -6.63 -2.74
C THR A 392 -0.61 -6.12 -4.18
N SER A 393 -0.66 -4.79 -4.38
CA SER A 393 -0.71 -4.18 -5.71
C SER A 393 0.50 -4.57 -6.58
N CYS A 394 1.69 -4.68 -6.01
CA CYS A 394 2.90 -5.06 -6.74
C CYS A 394 2.85 -6.52 -7.16
N ARG A 395 2.43 -7.42 -6.26
CA ARG A 395 2.30 -8.86 -6.56
C ARG A 395 1.27 -9.12 -7.65
N HIS A 396 0.14 -8.42 -7.61
CA HIS A 396 -0.88 -8.51 -8.66
C HIS A 396 -0.36 -7.98 -10.01
N GLN A 397 0.36 -6.86 -10.03
CA GLN A 397 0.95 -6.33 -11.27
C GLN A 397 1.96 -7.31 -11.88
N ILE A 398 2.81 -7.91 -11.06
CA ILE A 398 3.77 -8.92 -11.48
C ILE A 398 3.03 -10.14 -12.05
N SER A 399 2.04 -10.66 -11.33
CA SER A 399 1.28 -11.84 -11.75
C SER A 399 0.57 -11.61 -13.09
N ASP A 400 -0.12 -10.48 -13.25
CA ASP A 400 -0.85 -10.16 -14.48
C ASP A 400 0.08 -9.88 -15.67
N GLY A 401 1.20 -9.18 -15.43
CA GLY A 401 2.08 -8.71 -16.51
C GLY A 401 3.20 -9.67 -16.90
N SER A 402 3.52 -10.66 -16.06
CA SER A 402 4.63 -11.60 -16.30
C SER A 402 4.23 -13.07 -16.15
N HIS A 403 3.03 -13.36 -15.65
CA HIS A 403 2.57 -14.71 -15.27
C HIS A 403 3.46 -15.39 -14.22
N ARG A 404 4.26 -14.61 -13.47
CA ARG A 404 5.09 -15.10 -12.37
C ARG A 404 4.45 -14.77 -11.03
N LYS A 405 4.54 -15.70 -10.08
CA LYS A 405 4.11 -15.47 -8.70
C LYS A 405 5.21 -14.71 -7.95
N ALA A 406 4.84 -13.63 -7.28
CA ALA A 406 5.71 -12.97 -6.32
C ALA A 406 5.32 -13.36 -4.88
N LEU A 407 6.31 -13.52 -4.02
CA LEU A 407 6.16 -13.82 -2.60
C LEU A 407 6.23 -12.53 -1.77
N HIS A 408 5.62 -12.54 -0.59
CA HIS A 408 5.89 -11.55 0.45
C HIS A 408 7.18 -11.91 1.19
N VAL A 409 7.91 -10.92 1.71
CA VAL A 409 9.14 -11.16 2.50
C VAL A 409 8.88 -12.11 3.67
N ALA A 410 7.73 -12.01 4.35
CA ALA A 410 7.34 -12.91 5.43
C ALA A 410 7.35 -14.40 5.01
N GLN A 411 6.96 -14.71 3.76
CA GLN A 411 6.99 -16.08 3.25
C GLN A 411 8.44 -16.58 3.04
N VAL A 412 9.34 -15.69 2.61
CA VAL A 412 10.76 -16.04 2.48
C VAL A 412 11.39 -16.31 3.86
N LEU A 413 11.10 -15.46 4.85
CA LEU A 413 11.57 -15.65 6.22
C LEU A 413 11.03 -16.92 6.84
N ASP A 414 9.77 -17.27 6.58
CA ASP A 414 9.14 -18.51 7.06
C ASP A 414 9.78 -19.78 6.48
N MET A 415 10.33 -19.70 5.24
CA MET A 415 11.06 -20.81 4.61
C MET A 415 12.39 -21.11 5.28
N VAL A 416 13.01 -20.14 5.92
CA VAL A 416 14.39 -20.23 6.44
C VAL A 416 14.48 -20.25 7.97
N LEU A 417 13.38 -20.11 8.66
CA LEU A 417 13.31 -20.25 10.11
C LEU A 417 12.63 -21.59 10.44
N GLU A 418 13.33 -22.43 11.20
CA GLU A 418 12.83 -23.73 11.69
C GLU A 418 12.08 -23.60 13.03
#